data_ad82148f8adffbf2cdc8abcd7e1daa35
#
_entry.id   ad82148f8adffbf2cdc8abcd7e1daa35
#
_cell.length_a   1.000
_cell.length_b   1.000
_cell.length_c   1.000
_cell.angle_alpha   90.00
_cell.angle_beta   90.00
_cell.angle_gamma   90.00
#
_symmetry.space_group_name_H-M   'P 1'
#
loop_
_entity.id
_entity.type
_entity.pdbx_description
1 polymer ?
#
loop_
_entity_poly.entity_id
_entity_poly.type
_entity_poly.pdbx_seq_one_letter_code
_entity_poly.pdbx_strand_id
1 'polypeptide(L)'
;MNTIILFDVDGTLTLPRLKVEPEILRMLAKLKNNYSLGVVGGSDFQKIQEQLVTPLEELFDYVFCENGMVAYKGKNLIGQKTISEEIGESNLQRLLNFVLKYISELDLPIKRGTFIEF
;
A
#
# COMPACT_ATOMS: atom_id res chain seq x y z
N MET A 1 9.60 24.64 -9.28
CA MET A 1 9.77 23.24 -9.76
C MET A 1 8.99 22.34 -8.82
N ASN A 2 8.00 21.64 -9.35
CA ASN A 2 7.18 20.74 -8.53
C ASN A 2 7.86 19.36 -8.49
N THR A 3 8.66 19.13 -7.46
CA THR A 3 9.26 17.82 -7.21
C THR A 3 8.39 17.07 -6.23
N ILE A 4 8.02 15.84 -6.58
CA ILE A 4 7.35 14.90 -5.69
C ILE A 4 8.37 13.84 -5.24
N ILE A 5 8.34 13.52 -3.95
CA ILE A 5 9.11 12.41 -3.39
C ILE A 5 8.11 11.32 -2.98
N LEU A 6 8.24 10.14 -3.57
CA LEU A 6 7.41 8.99 -3.24
C LEU A 6 8.17 8.06 -2.30
N PHE A 7 7.54 7.69 -1.20
CA PHE A 7 8.07 6.77 -0.21
C PHE A 7 7.30 5.45 -0.20
N ASP A 8 8.00 4.35 -0.18
CA ASP A 8 7.45 3.07 0.24
C ASP A 8 7.30 3.03 1.78
N VAL A 9 6.44 2.18 2.30
CA VAL A 9 6.16 2.08 3.74
C VAL A 9 7.06 1.04 4.39
N ASP A 10 6.79 -0.24 4.16
CA ASP A 10 7.49 -1.35 4.80
C ASP A 10 8.95 -1.46 4.34
N GLY A 11 9.88 -1.39 5.28
CA GLY A 11 11.32 -1.43 4.99
C GLY A 11 11.90 -0.10 4.48
N THR A 12 11.09 0.97 4.40
CA THR A 12 11.52 2.31 3.99
C THR A 12 11.22 3.34 5.08
N LEU A 13 9.94 3.63 5.33
CA LEU A 13 9.53 4.54 6.39
C LEU A 13 9.40 3.84 7.74
N THR A 14 9.08 2.56 7.73
CA THR A 14 8.92 1.73 8.92
C THR A 14 9.68 0.42 8.75
N LEU A 15 9.96 -0.26 9.84
CA LEU A 15 10.23 -1.69 9.79
C LEU A 15 8.94 -2.42 9.33
N PRO A 16 9.06 -3.57 8.64
CA PRO A 16 7.89 -4.26 8.10
C PRO A 16 6.80 -4.48 9.13
N ARG A 17 5.58 -4.02 8.84
CA ARG A 17 4.38 -4.13 9.68
C ARG A 17 4.46 -3.44 11.05
N LEU A 18 5.49 -2.63 11.29
CA LEU A 18 5.63 -1.85 12.51
C LEU A 18 5.22 -0.40 12.30
N LYS A 19 5.03 0.29 13.41
CA LYS A 19 4.72 1.72 13.41
C LYS A 19 5.97 2.54 13.11
N VAL A 20 5.76 3.69 12.48
CA VAL A 20 6.82 4.65 12.15
C VAL A 20 7.46 5.23 13.43
N GLU A 21 8.76 5.43 13.38
CA GLU A 21 9.50 6.11 14.43
C GLU A 21 9.23 7.63 14.40
N PRO A 22 9.11 8.29 15.58
CA PRO A 22 8.85 9.74 15.64
C PRO A 22 9.87 10.59 14.87
N GLU A 23 11.12 10.14 14.77
CA GLU A 23 12.17 10.82 14.03
C GLU A 23 11.88 10.89 12.53
N ILE A 24 11.35 9.82 11.97
CA ILE A 24 10.94 9.77 10.56
C ILE A 24 9.80 10.76 10.30
N LEU A 25 8.81 10.83 11.19
CA LEU A 25 7.71 11.80 11.07
C LEU A 25 8.24 13.24 11.07
N ARG A 26 9.20 13.56 11.95
CA ARG A 26 9.84 14.88 11.96
C ARG A 26 10.59 15.19 10.68
N MET A 27 11.28 14.20 10.12
CA MET A 27 11.97 14.34 8.82
C MET A 27 10.97 14.62 7.70
N LEU A 28 9.88 13.86 7.62
CA LEU A 28 8.84 14.05 6.60
C LEU A 28 8.20 15.43 6.70
N ALA A 29 7.91 15.90 7.92
CA ALA A 29 7.37 17.24 8.14
C ALA A 29 8.30 18.35 7.65
N LYS A 30 9.62 18.17 7.78
CA LYS A 30 10.61 19.12 7.25
C LYS A 30 10.67 19.07 5.71
N LEU A 31 10.64 17.87 5.13
CA LEU A 31 10.67 17.71 3.67
C LEU A 31 9.45 18.33 3.00
N LYS A 32 8.28 18.24 3.63
CA LYS A 32 7.02 18.80 3.11
C LYS A 32 7.09 20.30 2.87
N ASN A 33 7.98 21.02 3.56
CA ASN A 33 8.14 22.46 3.35
C ASN A 33 8.70 22.81 1.95
N ASN A 34 9.40 21.88 1.31
CA ASN A 34 10.11 22.14 0.05
C ASN A 34 9.66 21.21 -1.08
N TYR A 35 8.99 20.12 -0.78
CA TYR A 35 8.62 19.07 -1.72
C TYR A 35 7.18 18.61 -1.51
N SER A 36 6.54 18.18 -2.58
CA SER A 36 5.32 17.39 -2.47
C SER A 36 5.70 15.96 -2.07
N LEU A 37 5.01 15.43 -1.07
CA LEU A 37 5.29 14.07 -0.59
C LEU A 37 4.16 13.13 -0.99
N GLY A 38 4.54 11.91 -1.36
CA GLY A 38 3.62 10.82 -1.61
C GLY A 38 4.06 9.54 -0.90
N VAL A 39 3.11 8.70 -0.57
CA VAL A 39 3.35 7.38 0.00
C VAL A 39 2.70 6.31 -0.84
N VAL A 40 3.41 5.20 -1.03
CA VAL A 40 2.95 4.03 -1.78
C VAL A 40 3.07 2.80 -0.89
N GLY A 41 2.02 2.02 -0.79
CA GLY A 41 2.04 0.78 -0.02
C GLY A 41 1.14 -0.29 -0.59
N GLY A 42 1.45 -1.56 -0.27
CA GLY A 42 0.63 -2.70 -0.67
C GLY A 42 -0.65 -2.85 0.15
N SER A 43 -0.72 -2.23 1.33
CA SER A 43 -1.88 -2.28 2.22
C SER A 43 -2.97 -1.28 1.82
N ASP A 44 -4.16 -1.46 2.40
CA ASP A 44 -5.23 -0.47 2.29
C ASP A 44 -4.89 0.83 3.04
N PHE A 45 -5.69 1.86 2.80
CA PHE A 45 -5.51 3.20 3.38
C PHE A 45 -5.44 3.15 4.92
N GLN A 46 -6.35 2.43 5.54
CA GLN A 46 -6.43 2.37 7.01
C GLN A 46 -5.18 1.75 7.63
N LYS A 47 -4.68 0.66 7.06
CA LYS A 47 -3.46 0.01 7.55
C LYS A 47 -2.23 0.90 7.39
N ILE A 48 -2.10 1.62 6.27
CA ILE A 48 -1.02 2.59 6.07
C ILE A 48 -1.11 3.70 7.12
N GLN A 49 -2.30 4.23 7.38
CA GLN A 49 -2.52 5.27 8.38
C GLN A 49 -2.18 4.79 9.80
N GLU A 50 -2.54 3.55 10.14
CA GLU A 50 -2.19 2.94 11.43
C GLU A 50 -0.67 2.81 11.62
N GLN A 51 0.07 2.46 10.56
CA GLN A 51 1.54 2.36 10.61
C GLN A 51 2.19 3.74 10.74
N LEU A 52 1.68 4.75 10.06
CA LEU A 52 2.25 6.10 10.07
C LEU A 52 1.75 6.96 11.25
N VAL A 53 0.77 6.46 12.00
CA VAL A 53 0.30 7.01 13.31
C VAL A 53 -0.18 8.47 13.20
N THR A 54 -0.53 8.94 12.00
CA THR A 54 -0.99 10.31 11.75
C THR A 54 -1.98 10.31 10.59
N PRO A 55 -2.89 11.29 10.53
CA PRO A 55 -3.70 11.46 9.34
C PRO A 55 -2.80 11.64 8.11
N LEU A 56 -2.96 10.76 7.11
CA LEU A 56 -2.04 10.73 5.97
C LEU A 56 -2.03 12.03 5.17
N GLU A 57 -3.20 12.69 5.07
CA GLU A 57 -3.35 13.97 4.38
C GLU A 57 -2.59 15.13 5.03
N GLU A 58 -2.19 15.01 6.29
CA GLU A 58 -1.37 16.01 6.96
C GLU A 58 0.10 15.95 6.53
N LEU A 59 0.59 14.76 6.22
CA LEU A 59 1.97 14.53 5.79
C LEU A 59 2.14 14.42 4.28
N PHE A 60 1.19 13.78 3.61
CA PHE A 60 1.33 13.42 2.20
C PHE A 60 0.29 14.14 1.35
N ASP A 61 0.74 14.69 0.23
CA ASP A 61 -0.14 15.25 -0.80
C ASP A 61 -0.80 14.14 -1.63
N TYR A 62 -0.11 13.01 -1.77
CA TYR A 62 -0.60 11.84 -2.49
C TYR A 62 -0.45 10.56 -1.66
N VAL A 63 -1.47 9.71 -1.70
CA VAL A 63 -1.48 8.39 -1.04
C VAL A 63 -1.91 7.34 -2.06
N PHE A 64 -1.04 6.37 -2.30
CA PHE A 64 -1.29 5.26 -3.22
C PHE A 64 -1.36 3.97 -2.42
N CYS A 65 -2.57 3.45 -2.24
CA CYS A 65 -2.87 2.22 -1.51
C CYS A 65 -2.97 1.05 -2.48
N GLU A 66 -2.87 -0.17 -1.96
CA GLU A 66 -3.04 -1.39 -2.73
C GLU A 66 -2.18 -1.37 -4.02
N ASN A 67 -0.90 -0.99 -3.87
CA ASN A 67 0.08 -0.82 -4.95
C ASN A 67 -0.36 0.18 -6.04
N GLY A 68 -1.12 1.20 -5.65
CA GLY A 68 -1.59 2.25 -6.55
C GLY A 68 -2.96 1.99 -7.19
N MET A 69 -3.61 0.89 -6.84
CA MET A 69 -4.98 0.60 -7.31
C MET A 69 -6.00 1.59 -6.74
N VAL A 70 -5.70 2.16 -5.58
CA VAL A 70 -6.49 3.20 -4.94
C VAL A 70 -5.60 4.41 -4.70
N ALA A 71 -5.97 5.56 -5.23
CA ALA A 71 -5.16 6.77 -5.19
C ALA A 71 -5.93 7.95 -4.63
N TYR A 72 -5.30 8.66 -3.69
CA TYR A 72 -5.83 9.88 -3.07
C TYR A 72 -4.91 11.06 -3.32
N LYS A 73 -5.50 12.24 -3.46
CA LYS A 73 -4.83 13.55 -3.37
C LYS A 73 -5.44 14.32 -2.21
N GLY A 74 -4.68 14.50 -1.14
CA GLY A 74 -5.24 14.97 0.12
C GLY A 74 -6.33 14.00 0.61
N LYS A 75 -7.54 14.49 0.80
CA LYS A 75 -8.71 13.68 1.19
C LYS A 75 -9.53 13.15 0.00
N ASN A 76 -9.18 13.53 -1.22
CA ASN A 76 -9.98 13.23 -2.40
C ASN A 76 -9.51 11.95 -3.08
N LEU A 77 -10.42 11.01 -3.29
CA LEU A 77 -10.18 9.84 -4.13
C LEU A 77 -10.04 10.30 -5.58
N ILE A 78 -8.86 10.09 -6.18
CA ILE A 78 -8.58 10.49 -7.57
C ILE A 78 -8.52 9.32 -8.54
N GLY A 79 -8.44 8.10 -8.04
CA GLY A 79 -8.45 6.90 -8.87
C GLY A 79 -8.73 5.66 -8.04
N GLN A 80 -9.45 4.72 -8.64
CA GLN A 80 -9.71 3.42 -8.07
C GLN A 80 -9.89 2.40 -9.19
N LYS A 81 -9.16 1.28 -9.07
CA LYS A 81 -9.29 0.13 -9.97
C LYS A 81 -9.36 -1.14 -9.15
N THR A 82 -10.04 -2.15 -9.68
CA THR A 82 -10.02 -3.50 -9.13
C THR A 82 -9.29 -4.43 -10.10
N ILE A 83 -8.73 -5.51 -9.56
CA ILE A 83 -8.05 -6.50 -10.39
C ILE A 83 -9.03 -7.17 -11.37
N SER A 84 -10.28 -7.39 -10.96
CA SER A 84 -11.31 -7.96 -11.82
C SER A 84 -11.66 -7.05 -13.00
N GLU A 85 -11.68 -5.73 -12.79
CA GLU A 85 -11.87 -4.76 -13.88
C GLU A 85 -10.70 -4.75 -14.86
N GLU A 86 -9.47 -4.94 -14.35
CA GLU A 86 -8.27 -4.87 -15.17
C GLU A 86 -8.06 -6.14 -16.02
N ILE A 87 -8.25 -7.32 -15.46
CA ILE A 87 -7.99 -8.59 -16.15
C ILE A 87 -9.23 -9.40 -16.49
N GLY A 88 -10.41 -9.01 -16.01
CA GLY A 88 -11.69 -9.69 -16.18
C GLY A 88 -11.88 -10.86 -15.23
N GLU A 89 -13.14 -11.16 -14.91
CA GLU A 89 -13.53 -12.21 -13.95
C GLU A 89 -13.01 -13.59 -14.35
N SER A 90 -13.07 -13.94 -15.65
CA SER A 90 -12.62 -15.24 -16.14
C SER A 90 -11.12 -15.45 -15.94
N ASN A 91 -10.31 -14.45 -16.24
CA ASN A 91 -8.86 -14.51 -16.02
C ASN A 91 -8.51 -14.52 -14.54
N LEU A 92 -9.23 -13.74 -13.72
CA LEU A 92 -9.06 -13.75 -12.28
C LEU A 92 -9.34 -15.12 -11.70
N GLN A 93 -10.44 -15.77 -12.08
CA GLN A 93 -10.78 -17.13 -11.66
C GLN A 93 -9.67 -18.13 -12.02
N ARG A 94 -9.16 -18.07 -13.25
CA ARG A 94 -8.06 -18.93 -13.71
C ARG A 94 -6.79 -18.71 -12.90
N LEU A 95 -6.45 -17.45 -12.62
CA LEU A 95 -5.30 -17.08 -11.81
C LEU A 95 -5.43 -17.63 -10.38
N LEU A 96 -6.58 -17.40 -9.74
CA LEU A 96 -6.83 -17.88 -8.37
C LEU A 96 -6.78 -19.41 -8.28
N ASN A 97 -7.40 -20.11 -9.22
CA ASN A 97 -7.37 -21.57 -9.27
C ASN A 97 -5.95 -22.11 -9.47
N PHE A 98 -5.16 -21.46 -10.33
CA PHE A 98 -3.75 -21.81 -10.53
C PHE A 98 -2.94 -21.62 -9.24
N VAL A 99 -3.08 -20.48 -8.57
CA VAL A 99 -2.35 -20.18 -7.32
C VAL A 99 -2.74 -21.15 -6.21
N LEU A 100 -4.04 -21.41 -6.04
CA LEU A 100 -4.52 -22.37 -5.03
C LEU A 100 -3.99 -23.77 -5.27
N LYS A 101 -4.01 -24.24 -6.52
CA LYS A 101 -3.44 -25.53 -6.89
C LYS A 101 -1.95 -25.59 -6.60
N TYR A 102 -1.20 -24.58 -7.02
CA TYR A 102 0.23 -24.50 -6.78
C TYR A 102 0.56 -24.54 -5.28
N ILE A 103 -0.11 -23.70 -4.47
CA ILE A 103 0.10 -23.69 -3.02
C ILE A 103 -0.27 -25.03 -2.37
N SER A 104 -1.34 -25.70 -2.84
CA SER A 104 -1.75 -26.99 -2.30
C SER A 104 -0.70 -28.08 -2.49
N GLU A 105 0.07 -27.98 -3.56
CA GLU A 105 1.11 -28.96 -3.94
C GLU A 105 2.48 -28.67 -3.27
N LEU A 106 2.66 -27.50 -2.63
CA LEU A 106 3.89 -27.20 -1.90
C LEU A 106 4.02 -28.09 -0.66
N ASP A 107 5.23 -28.57 -0.44
CA ASP A 107 5.58 -29.38 0.75
C ASP A 107 5.72 -28.48 1.99
N LEU A 108 4.59 -28.04 2.49
CA LEU A 108 4.45 -27.26 3.73
C LEU A 108 3.55 -28.02 4.69
N PRO A 109 4.01 -28.32 5.92
CA PRO A 109 3.24 -29.13 6.87
C PRO A 109 1.90 -28.51 7.25
N ILE A 110 1.87 -27.18 7.41
CA ILE A 110 0.64 -26.41 7.69
C ILE A 110 0.71 -25.08 6.94
N LYS A 111 -0.31 -24.80 6.15
CA LYS A 111 -0.43 -23.56 5.38
C LYS A 111 -1.19 -22.48 6.17
N ARG A 112 -0.66 -22.10 7.34
CA ARG A 112 -1.26 -21.07 8.19
C ARG A 112 -1.18 -19.69 7.55
N GLY A 113 -2.20 -18.89 7.77
CA GLY A 113 -2.27 -17.53 7.23
C GLY A 113 -2.48 -17.48 5.73
N THR A 114 -2.78 -18.61 5.08
CA THR A 114 -3.14 -18.62 3.67
C THR A 114 -4.60 -18.18 3.51
N PHE A 115 -4.79 -17.06 2.86
CA PHE A 115 -6.10 -16.53 2.51
C PHE A 115 -6.01 -15.74 1.19
N ILE A 116 -7.14 -15.50 0.59
CA ILE A 116 -7.26 -14.72 -0.65
C ILE A 116 -7.98 -13.43 -0.33
N GLU A 117 -7.37 -12.32 -0.70
CA GLU A 117 -7.92 -10.98 -0.55
C GLU A 117 -7.64 -10.18 -1.83
N PHE A 118 -8.69 -9.56 -2.37
CA PHE A 118 -8.59 -8.68 -3.55
C PHE A 118 -9.79 -7.74 -3.68
#